data_b6cef1774bdc1799a28c8884374d4168
#
_entry.id   b6cef1774bdc1799a28c8884374d4168
#
_cell.length_a   1.000
_cell.length_b   1.000
_cell.length_c   1.000
_cell.angle_alpha   90.00
_cell.angle_beta   90.00
_cell.angle_gamma   90.00
#
_symmetry.space_group_name_H-M   'P 1'
#
loop_
_entity.id
_entity.type
_entity.pdbx_description
1 polymer ?
#
loop_
_entity_poly.entity_id
_entity_poly.type
_entity_poly.pdbx_seq_one_letter_code
_entity_poly.pdbx_strand_id
1 'polypeptide(L)'
;MNYTDIVVNKFNKHMAVKVNELPPTLPKSFFKEHKFSFTDSCQVRCRYTSRIGWFILTTEVKEVLVNFLKGKRVLEVGSGTGYFAAHMKQGGVEDYNAVDIWDPQYWDERTTRYFGIDGDSLDYIDNSYDVIVMNWPPYDEPFAHLVVKKMSKGQVLIYNGQGYGGCTGDDDFFYYLDKHFTQMKELDGELNEHHVSFPCTKDHWWVYVKTS
;
A
#
# COMPACT_ATOMS: atom_id res chain seq x y z
N MET A 1 24.01 -6.36 24.04
CA MET A 1 22.98 -6.24 23.02
C MET A 1 23.17 -4.86 22.41
N ASN A 2 23.50 -4.77 21.14
CA ASN A 2 23.69 -3.47 20.51
C ASN A 2 22.33 -2.81 20.24
N TYR A 3 22.33 -1.51 19.90
CA TYR A 3 21.08 -0.76 19.64
C TYR A 3 20.25 -1.40 18.54
N THR A 4 20.88 -1.88 17.49
CA THR A 4 20.32 -2.62 16.35
C THR A 4 19.52 -3.84 16.80
N ASP A 5 20.10 -4.68 17.69
CA ASP A 5 19.41 -5.86 18.22
C ASP A 5 18.13 -5.48 18.97
N ILE A 6 18.14 -4.37 19.70
CA ILE A 6 16.98 -3.90 20.44
C ILE A 6 15.86 -3.48 19.48
N VAL A 7 16.20 -2.76 18.41
CA VAL A 7 15.22 -2.27 17.43
C VAL A 7 14.64 -3.42 16.62
N VAL A 8 15.48 -4.30 16.12
CA VAL A 8 15.03 -5.50 15.36
C VAL A 8 14.18 -6.40 16.25
N ASN A 9 14.54 -6.59 17.53
CA ASN A 9 13.74 -7.40 18.44
C ASN A 9 12.40 -6.75 18.78
N LYS A 10 12.34 -5.44 18.97
CA LYS A 10 11.06 -4.72 19.17
C LYS A 10 10.17 -4.84 17.93
N PHE A 11 10.73 -4.60 16.74
CA PHE A 11 10.01 -4.75 15.50
C PHE A 11 9.51 -6.20 15.31
N ASN A 12 10.39 -7.19 15.51
CA ASN A 12 10.03 -8.60 15.44
C ASN A 12 8.94 -8.99 16.48
N LYS A 13 8.94 -8.37 17.65
CA LYS A 13 7.88 -8.59 18.66
C LYS A 13 6.53 -8.07 18.20
N HIS A 14 6.48 -6.95 17.51
CA HIS A 14 5.26 -6.45 16.86
C HIS A 14 4.82 -7.33 15.68
N MET A 15 5.78 -7.91 14.97
CA MET A 15 5.54 -8.83 13.87
C MET A 15 5.20 -10.27 14.31
N ALA A 16 5.49 -10.62 15.58
CA ALA A 16 5.24 -11.94 16.16
C ALA A 16 3.81 -12.09 16.69
N VAL A 17 2.85 -11.55 15.97
CA VAL A 17 1.42 -11.84 16.22
C VAL A 17 1.11 -13.29 15.94
N LYS A 18 0.12 -13.84 16.61
CA LYS A 18 -0.32 -15.20 16.35
C LYS A 18 -0.72 -15.35 14.87
N VAL A 19 -0.58 -16.57 14.37
CA VAL A 19 -1.06 -16.88 13.03
C VAL A 19 -2.52 -16.44 12.89
N ASN A 20 -2.83 -15.69 11.83
CA ASN A 20 -4.15 -15.10 11.53
C ASN A 20 -4.58 -13.90 12.38
N GLU A 21 -3.77 -13.36 13.27
CA GLU A 21 -4.03 -12.05 13.86
C GLU A 21 -3.51 -10.94 12.92
N LEU A 22 -4.32 -9.90 12.73
CA LEU A 22 -3.91 -8.74 11.95
C LEU A 22 -2.81 -7.98 12.70
N PRO A 23 -1.58 -7.87 12.15
CA PRO A 23 -0.52 -7.11 12.79
C PRO A 23 -0.92 -5.64 12.95
N PRO A 24 -0.67 -5.00 14.11
CA PRO A 24 -1.02 -3.60 14.32
C PRO A 24 -0.18 -2.68 13.44
N THR A 25 -0.74 -1.49 13.14
CA THR A 25 0.06 -0.39 12.61
C THR A 25 0.97 0.19 13.70
N LEU A 26 2.08 0.80 13.31
CA LEU A 26 3.00 1.48 14.22
C LEU A 26 2.97 2.99 13.97
N PRO A 27 3.04 3.82 15.01
CA PRO A 27 3.07 5.27 14.83
C PRO A 27 4.39 5.72 14.21
N LYS A 28 4.37 6.82 13.46
CA LYS A 28 5.57 7.41 12.84
C LYS A 28 6.69 7.67 13.86
N SER A 29 6.33 8.03 15.09
CA SER A 29 7.29 8.25 16.18
C SER A 29 8.16 7.02 16.47
N PHE A 30 7.59 5.80 16.35
CA PHE A 30 8.34 4.56 16.52
C PHE A 30 9.57 4.51 15.59
N PHE A 31 9.40 4.87 14.34
CA PHE A 31 10.47 4.83 13.33
C PHE A 31 11.48 5.97 13.50
N LYS A 32 11.07 7.12 14.06
CA LYS A 32 11.98 8.21 14.43
C LYS A 32 12.90 7.84 15.60
N GLU A 33 12.34 7.16 16.59
CA GLU A 33 13.07 6.72 17.80
C GLU A 33 13.97 5.52 17.53
N HIS A 34 13.61 4.69 16.55
CA HIS A 34 14.24 3.43 16.24
C HIS A 34 14.78 3.43 14.80
N LYS A 35 15.84 4.19 14.55
CA LYS A 35 16.47 4.23 13.21
C LYS A 35 17.16 2.90 12.92
N PHE A 36 16.74 2.27 11.81
CA PHE A 36 17.42 1.09 11.30
C PHE A 36 18.74 1.50 10.60
N SER A 37 19.81 0.72 10.77
CA SER A 37 20.93 0.77 9.83
C SER A 37 20.48 0.26 8.46
N PHE A 38 21.22 0.55 7.41
CA PHE A 38 20.90 0.04 6.07
C PHE A 38 20.77 -1.49 6.04
N THR A 39 21.70 -2.20 6.67
CA THR A 39 21.71 -3.67 6.74
C THR A 39 20.50 -4.22 7.49
N ASP A 40 20.16 -3.59 8.64
CA ASP A 40 18.99 -4.00 9.42
C ASP A 40 17.69 -3.77 8.64
N SER A 41 17.62 -2.67 7.91
CA SER A 41 16.48 -2.31 7.09
C SER A 41 16.17 -3.34 6.02
N CYS A 42 17.19 -3.88 5.36
CA CYS A 42 17.00 -4.93 4.36
C CYS A 42 16.43 -6.20 4.99
N GLN A 43 16.94 -6.62 6.16
CA GLN A 43 16.43 -7.79 6.85
C GLN A 43 14.99 -7.59 7.36
N VAL A 44 14.71 -6.43 7.96
CA VAL A 44 13.37 -6.08 8.44
C VAL A 44 12.40 -6.02 7.27
N ARG A 45 12.80 -5.38 6.16
CA ARG A 45 11.98 -5.30 4.95
C ARG A 45 11.64 -6.68 4.40
N CYS A 46 12.62 -7.56 4.21
CA CYS A 46 12.36 -8.91 3.70
C CYS A 46 11.33 -9.66 4.56
N ARG A 47 11.42 -9.55 5.89
CA ARG A 47 10.44 -10.18 6.79
C ARG A 47 9.07 -9.50 6.75
N TYR A 48 9.05 -8.19 6.60
CA TYR A 48 7.81 -7.43 6.51
C TYR A 48 7.07 -7.73 5.20
N THR A 49 7.78 -7.67 4.07
CA THR A 49 7.20 -7.91 2.75
C THR A 49 6.64 -9.33 2.60
N SER A 50 7.30 -10.34 3.17
CA SER A 50 6.83 -11.73 3.13
C SER A 50 5.60 -12.03 3.99
N ARG A 51 5.15 -11.10 4.83
CA ARG A 51 4.06 -11.33 5.79
C ARG A 51 2.97 -10.27 5.77
N ILE A 52 3.30 -9.06 5.41
CA ILE A 52 2.41 -7.90 5.54
C ILE A 52 2.18 -7.23 4.18
N GLY A 53 3.24 -6.71 3.57
CA GLY A 53 3.15 -5.98 2.31
C GLY A 53 4.43 -5.20 2.00
N TRP A 54 4.42 -4.46 0.91
CA TRP A 54 5.62 -3.84 0.36
C TRP A 54 5.92 -2.43 0.92
N PHE A 55 5.01 -1.85 1.67
CA PHE A 55 5.14 -0.50 2.25
C PHE A 55 4.76 -0.52 3.74
N ILE A 56 5.22 0.49 4.47
CA ILE A 56 4.89 0.66 5.89
C ILE A 56 3.60 1.48 6.01
N LEU A 57 2.56 0.87 6.58
CA LEU A 57 1.35 1.60 6.97
C LEU A 57 1.52 2.13 8.40
N THR A 58 1.74 3.43 8.55
CA THR A 58 1.77 4.06 9.87
C THR A 58 0.34 4.25 10.42
N THR A 59 0.23 4.39 11.74
CA THR A 59 -1.07 4.63 12.38
C THR A 59 -1.71 5.92 11.87
N GLU A 60 -0.91 6.96 11.71
CA GLU A 60 -1.37 8.27 11.25
C GLU A 60 -1.83 8.23 9.79
N VAL A 61 -1.08 7.58 8.89
CA VAL A 61 -1.51 7.37 7.49
C VAL A 61 -2.83 6.59 7.43
N LYS A 62 -2.96 5.53 8.27
CA LYS A 62 -4.21 4.78 8.37
C LYS A 62 -5.39 5.71 8.75
N GLU A 63 -5.21 6.57 9.74
CA GLU A 63 -6.26 7.49 10.21
C GLU A 63 -6.69 8.48 9.14
N VAL A 64 -5.74 9.09 8.42
CA VAL A 64 -6.01 10.00 7.29
C VAL A 64 -6.81 9.27 6.21
N LEU A 65 -6.35 8.09 5.79
CA LEU A 65 -7.01 7.31 4.75
C LEU A 65 -8.40 6.83 5.16
N VAL A 66 -8.57 6.34 6.38
CA VAL A 66 -9.89 5.95 6.91
C VAL A 66 -10.86 7.12 6.86
N ASN A 67 -10.43 8.31 7.29
CA ASN A 67 -11.27 9.50 7.26
C ASN A 67 -11.67 9.90 5.84
N PHE A 68 -10.73 9.85 4.90
CA PHE A 68 -11.00 10.16 3.49
C PHE A 68 -11.91 9.13 2.82
N LEU A 69 -11.76 7.83 3.14
CA LEU A 69 -12.44 6.73 2.49
C LEU A 69 -13.85 6.43 3.05
N LYS A 70 -14.19 6.93 4.24
CA LYS A 70 -15.53 6.72 4.82
C LYS A 70 -16.64 7.17 3.86
N GLY A 71 -17.63 6.31 3.68
CA GLY A 71 -18.78 6.53 2.80
C GLY A 71 -18.48 6.42 1.31
N LYS A 72 -17.27 6.00 0.92
CA LYS A 72 -16.90 5.75 -0.47
C LYS A 72 -16.85 4.26 -0.76
N ARG A 73 -17.12 3.89 -2.00
CA ARG A 73 -16.90 2.55 -2.53
C ARG A 73 -15.45 2.43 -3.01
N VAL A 74 -14.71 1.54 -2.40
CA VAL A 74 -13.26 1.40 -2.61
C VAL A 74 -12.93 0.03 -3.20
N LEU A 75 -12.08 0.01 -4.22
CA LEU A 75 -11.45 -1.20 -4.74
C LEU A 75 -9.93 -1.08 -4.56
N GLU A 76 -9.34 -2.02 -3.85
CA GLU A 76 -7.88 -2.21 -3.83
C GLU A 76 -7.50 -3.28 -4.84
N VAL A 77 -6.63 -2.91 -5.79
CA VAL A 77 -6.12 -3.77 -6.86
C VAL A 77 -4.70 -4.22 -6.54
N GLY A 78 -4.41 -5.52 -6.72
CA GLY A 78 -3.13 -6.09 -6.31
C GLY A 78 -2.95 -6.01 -4.78
N SER A 79 -3.97 -6.44 -4.04
CA SER A 79 -4.05 -6.22 -2.58
C SER A 79 -3.06 -7.07 -1.75
N GLY A 80 -2.36 -8.00 -2.37
CA GLY A 80 -1.41 -8.88 -1.69
C GLY A 80 -2.04 -9.63 -0.52
N THR A 81 -1.43 -9.49 0.66
CA THR A 81 -1.98 -10.12 1.88
C THR A 81 -3.32 -9.56 2.34
N GLY A 82 -3.78 -8.44 1.77
CA GLY A 82 -4.96 -7.72 2.24
C GLY A 82 -4.78 -7.03 3.60
N TYR A 83 -3.55 -6.86 4.06
CA TYR A 83 -3.24 -6.17 5.32
C TYR A 83 -3.79 -4.75 5.34
N PHE A 84 -3.59 -4.00 4.25
CA PHE A 84 -4.08 -2.64 4.14
C PHE A 84 -5.61 -2.61 4.17
N ALA A 85 -6.27 -3.43 3.33
CA ALA A 85 -7.73 -3.55 3.30
C ALA A 85 -8.33 -3.88 4.67
N ALA A 86 -7.72 -4.86 5.38
CA ALA A 86 -8.16 -5.24 6.72
C ALA A 86 -8.12 -4.06 7.71
N HIS A 87 -7.08 -3.21 7.63
CA HIS A 87 -6.98 -2.01 8.44
C HIS A 87 -7.99 -0.93 8.07
N MET A 88 -8.33 -0.77 6.78
CA MET A 88 -9.38 0.14 6.33
C MET A 88 -10.75 -0.33 6.82
N LYS A 89 -11.05 -1.63 6.69
CA LYS A 89 -12.28 -2.24 7.23
C LYS A 89 -12.39 -2.06 8.74
N GLN A 90 -11.32 -2.36 9.47
CA GLN A 90 -11.27 -2.16 10.94
C GLN A 90 -11.49 -0.70 11.34
N GLY A 91 -11.06 0.26 10.51
CA GLY A 91 -11.26 1.70 10.70
C GLY A 91 -12.67 2.19 10.37
N GLY A 92 -13.55 1.33 9.84
CA GLY A 92 -14.94 1.65 9.52
C GLY A 92 -15.19 2.08 8.07
N VAL A 93 -14.30 1.74 7.13
CA VAL A 93 -14.58 1.85 5.69
C VAL A 93 -15.40 0.63 5.27
N GLU A 94 -16.73 0.79 5.23
CA GLU A 94 -17.67 -0.33 5.09
C GLU A 94 -17.66 -0.96 3.69
N ASP A 95 -17.68 -0.15 2.62
CA ASP A 95 -17.69 -0.63 1.23
C ASP A 95 -16.25 -0.66 0.67
N TYR A 96 -15.46 -1.63 1.13
CA TYR A 96 -14.08 -1.86 0.73
C TYR A 96 -13.92 -3.26 0.16
N ASN A 97 -13.52 -3.34 -1.10
CA ASN A 97 -13.20 -4.58 -1.80
C ASN A 97 -11.70 -4.62 -2.09
N ALA A 98 -11.12 -5.81 -2.02
CA ALA A 98 -9.70 -6.03 -2.28
C ALA A 98 -9.52 -7.30 -3.12
N VAL A 99 -8.74 -7.22 -4.18
CA VAL A 99 -8.56 -8.30 -5.16
C VAL A 99 -7.08 -8.48 -5.47
N ASP A 100 -6.64 -9.75 -5.51
CA ASP A 100 -5.29 -10.16 -5.90
C ASP A 100 -5.33 -11.51 -6.58
N ILE A 101 -4.46 -11.73 -7.56
CA ILE A 101 -4.33 -13.05 -8.21
C ILE A 101 -3.70 -14.11 -7.30
N TRP A 102 -3.16 -13.69 -6.16
CA TRP A 102 -2.48 -14.54 -5.18
C TRP A 102 -1.38 -15.41 -5.81
N ASP A 103 -0.48 -14.77 -6.55
CA ASP A 103 0.58 -15.46 -7.26
C ASP A 103 1.55 -16.18 -6.30
N PRO A 104 1.74 -17.51 -6.43
CA PRO A 104 2.68 -18.29 -5.61
C PRO A 104 4.13 -17.81 -5.69
N GLN A 105 4.51 -17.01 -6.69
CA GLN A 105 5.82 -16.40 -6.78
C GLN A 105 6.07 -15.41 -5.64
N TYR A 106 5.04 -14.71 -5.18
CA TYR A 106 5.14 -13.72 -4.11
C TYR A 106 4.67 -14.24 -2.74
N TRP A 107 3.72 -15.16 -2.75
CA TRP A 107 3.04 -15.63 -1.54
C TRP A 107 3.12 -17.14 -1.42
N ASP A 108 3.67 -17.64 -0.33
CA ASP A 108 3.69 -19.08 -0.03
C ASP A 108 2.46 -19.48 0.83
N GLU A 109 2.25 -20.80 0.96
CA GLU A 109 1.14 -21.37 1.75
C GLU A 109 1.14 -20.99 3.24
N ARG A 110 2.25 -20.45 3.75
CA ARG A 110 2.40 -19.98 5.14
C ARG A 110 2.08 -18.49 5.28
N THR A 111 1.91 -17.78 4.17
CA THR A 111 1.56 -16.37 4.18
C THR A 111 0.09 -16.22 4.57
N THR A 112 -0.17 -15.43 5.62
CA THR A 112 -1.55 -15.15 6.04
C THR A 112 -2.19 -14.15 5.11
N ARG A 113 -3.38 -14.47 4.61
CA ARG A 113 -4.26 -13.54 3.94
C ARG A 113 -5.22 -12.94 4.96
N TYR A 114 -5.14 -11.64 5.15
CA TYR A 114 -5.96 -10.93 6.15
C TYR A 114 -7.32 -10.53 5.59
N PHE A 115 -7.37 -10.18 4.31
CA PHE A 115 -8.60 -9.76 3.62
C PHE A 115 -8.44 -9.89 2.10
N GLY A 116 -9.55 -9.95 1.37
CA GLY A 116 -9.60 -9.94 -0.09
C GLY A 116 -10.02 -11.26 -0.72
N ILE A 117 -10.19 -11.23 -2.03
CA ILE A 117 -10.60 -12.36 -2.86
C ILE A 117 -9.58 -12.63 -3.97
N ASP A 118 -9.57 -13.88 -4.47
CA ASP A 118 -8.78 -14.27 -5.63
C ASP A 118 -9.45 -13.78 -6.92
N GLY A 119 -8.66 -13.19 -7.81
CA GLY A 119 -9.14 -12.77 -9.11
C GLY A 119 -8.19 -11.83 -9.83
N ASP A 120 -8.38 -11.66 -11.12
CA ASP A 120 -7.71 -10.60 -11.86
C ASP A 120 -8.35 -9.26 -11.47
N SER A 121 -7.57 -8.40 -10.81
CA SER A 121 -8.04 -7.09 -10.35
C SER A 121 -8.63 -6.24 -11.48
N LEU A 122 -8.16 -6.43 -12.71
CA LEU A 122 -8.67 -5.68 -13.87
C LEU A 122 -10.13 -6.01 -14.18
N ASP A 123 -10.62 -7.20 -13.84
CA ASP A 123 -12.02 -7.59 -14.08
C ASP A 123 -13.00 -6.90 -13.15
N TYR A 124 -12.51 -6.35 -12.03
CA TYR A 124 -13.33 -5.71 -11.01
C TYR A 124 -13.41 -4.18 -11.14
N ILE A 125 -12.58 -3.57 -11.99
CA ILE A 125 -12.57 -2.11 -12.16
C ILE A 125 -13.78 -1.70 -13.01
N ASP A 126 -14.70 -0.98 -12.41
CA ASP A 126 -15.86 -0.39 -13.06
C ASP A 126 -16.19 1.01 -12.50
N ASN A 127 -17.24 1.64 -13.02
CA ASN A 127 -17.67 2.99 -12.63
C ASN A 127 -18.47 3.04 -11.32
N SER A 128 -18.68 1.91 -10.64
CA SER A 128 -19.37 1.86 -9.36
C SER A 128 -18.48 2.25 -8.18
N TYR A 129 -17.15 2.16 -8.36
CA TYR A 129 -16.21 2.57 -7.33
C TYR A 129 -15.90 4.06 -7.40
N ASP A 130 -15.76 4.69 -6.23
CA ASP A 130 -15.33 6.08 -6.10
C ASP A 130 -13.80 6.17 -6.10
N VAL A 131 -13.14 5.17 -5.49
CA VAL A 131 -11.70 5.16 -5.26
C VAL A 131 -11.10 3.81 -5.67
N ILE A 132 -10.02 3.88 -6.41
CA ILE A 132 -9.14 2.74 -6.69
C ILE A 132 -7.85 2.93 -5.87
N VAL A 133 -7.46 1.92 -5.12
CA VAL A 133 -6.21 1.90 -4.35
C VAL A 133 -5.25 0.92 -5.00
N MET A 134 -4.00 1.34 -5.20
CA MET A 134 -2.95 0.53 -5.79
C MET A 134 -1.64 0.74 -5.04
N ASN A 135 -1.18 -0.30 -4.37
CA ASN A 135 0.02 -0.26 -3.53
C ASN A 135 1.13 -1.11 -4.13
N TRP A 136 2.27 -0.51 -4.41
CA TRP A 136 3.47 -1.19 -4.90
C TRP A 136 3.23 -2.10 -6.13
N PRO A 137 2.61 -1.60 -7.22
CA PRO A 137 2.46 -2.40 -8.43
C PRO A 137 3.85 -2.75 -9.03
N PRO A 138 3.99 -3.90 -9.71
CA PRO A 138 5.22 -4.26 -10.38
C PRO A 138 5.58 -3.24 -11.47
N TYR A 139 6.89 -3.05 -11.72
CA TYR A 139 7.38 -2.07 -12.71
C TYR A 139 7.63 -2.67 -14.09
N ASP A 140 7.83 -3.97 -14.17
CA ASP A 140 8.13 -4.73 -15.40
C ASP A 140 6.88 -5.32 -16.07
N GLU A 141 5.71 -4.98 -15.56
CA GLU A 141 4.42 -5.39 -16.08
C GLU A 141 3.52 -4.18 -16.35
N PRO A 142 2.65 -4.22 -17.38
CA PRO A 142 1.76 -3.10 -17.71
C PRO A 142 0.58 -2.95 -16.73
N PHE A 143 0.58 -3.66 -15.60
CA PHE A 143 -0.54 -3.71 -14.67
C PHE A 143 -1.01 -2.32 -14.23
N ALA A 144 -0.10 -1.48 -13.75
CA ALA A 144 -0.44 -0.14 -13.27
C ALA A 144 -1.05 0.73 -14.38
N HIS A 145 -0.48 0.68 -15.58
CA HIS A 145 -1.00 1.38 -16.75
C HIS A 145 -2.41 0.88 -17.13
N LEU A 146 -2.64 -0.43 -17.13
CA LEU A 146 -3.95 -1.01 -17.45
C LEU A 146 -5.01 -0.61 -16.42
N VAL A 147 -4.66 -0.56 -15.14
CA VAL A 147 -5.56 -0.08 -14.06
C VAL A 147 -6.03 1.34 -14.36
N VAL A 148 -5.10 2.29 -14.56
CA VAL A 148 -5.48 3.70 -14.76
C VAL A 148 -6.22 3.94 -16.08
N LYS A 149 -5.98 3.13 -17.09
CA LYS A 149 -6.77 3.16 -18.34
C LYS A 149 -8.21 2.75 -18.12
N LYS A 150 -8.45 1.70 -17.34
CA LYS A 150 -9.80 1.21 -17.04
C LYS A 150 -10.60 2.13 -16.13
N MET A 151 -9.95 2.92 -15.30
CA MET A 151 -10.63 3.89 -14.44
C MET A 151 -11.51 4.85 -15.25
N SER A 152 -12.61 5.26 -14.65
CA SER A 152 -13.57 6.23 -15.21
C SER A 152 -13.24 7.65 -14.74
N LYS A 153 -13.65 8.64 -15.54
CA LYS A 153 -13.54 10.05 -15.15
C LYS A 153 -14.24 10.31 -13.82
N GLY A 154 -13.58 11.03 -12.94
CA GLY A 154 -14.05 11.35 -11.59
C GLY A 154 -13.62 10.37 -10.51
N GLN A 155 -13.19 9.15 -10.88
CA GLN A 155 -12.62 8.22 -9.89
C GLN A 155 -11.30 8.73 -9.36
N VAL A 156 -11.05 8.44 -8.08
CA VAL A 156 -9.79 8.78 -7.40
C VAL A 156 -8.87 7.57 -7.41
N LEU A 157 -7.60 7.78 -7.77
CA LEU A 157 -6.53 6.82 -7.58
C LEU A 157 -5.75 7.20 -6.31
N ILE A 158 -5.62 6.28 -5.37
CA ILE A 158 -4.63 6.35 -4.29
C ILE A 158 -3.51 5.38 -4.63
N TYR A 159 -2.32 5.90 -4.82
CA TYR A 159 -1.15 5.15 -5.23
C TYR A 159 -0.04 5.27 -4.18
N ASN A 160 0.49 4.15 -3.73
CA ASN A 160 1.73 4.10 -2.96
C ASN A 160 2.79 3.33 -3.73
N GLY A 161 3.97 3.92 -3.86
CA GLY A 161 5.09 3.32 -4.58
C GLY A 161 6.19 4.33 -4.85
N GLN A 162 7.05 4.04 -5.81
CA GLN A 162 8.10 4.96 -6.26
C GLN A 162 7.63 5.75 -7.48
N GLY A 163 8.22 6.91 -7.72
CA GLY A 163 7.96 7.71 -8.92
C GLY A 163 8.75 7.23 -10.14
N TYR A 164 8.81 8.06 -11.16
CA TYR A 164 9.56 7.80 -12.39
C TYR A 164 10.96 7.23 -12.13
N GLY A 165 11.31 6.16 -12.88
CA GLY A 165 12.59 5.47 -12.74
C GLY A 165 12.74 4.66 -11.46
N GLY A 166 11.67 4.46 -10.71
CA GLY A 166 11.63 3.60 -9.53
C GLY A 166 11.36 2.12 -9.87
N CYS A 167 10.97 1.36 -8.85
CA CYS A 167 10.68 -0.08 -8.97
C CYS A 167 9.17 -0.38 -8.96
N THR A 168 8.31 0.60 -9.22
CA THR A 168 6.86 0.44 -9.21
C THR A 168 6.22 1.24 -10.33
N GLY A 169 5.31 0.61 -11.05
CA GLY A 169 4.71 1.19 -12.25
C GLY A 169 5.73 1.40 -13.39
N ASP A 170 5.29 1.28 -14.60
CA ASP A 170 6.10 1.53 -15.80
C ASP A 170 6.02 3.01 -16.26
N ASP A 171 6.83 3.37 -17.26
CA ASP A 171 6.81 4.74 -17.80
C ASP A 171 5.46 5.09 -18.42
N ASP A 172 4.77 4.12 -19.04
CA ASP A 172 3.46 4.33 -19.65
C ASP A 172 2.40 4.68 -18.59
N PHE A 173 2.49 4.08 -17.41
CA PHE A 173 1.65 4.44 -16.26
C PHE A 173 1.81 5.92 -15.87
N PHE A 174 3.04 6.38 -15.69
CA PHE A 174 3.30 7.77 -15.29
C PHE A 174 2.94 8.77 -16.38
N TYR A 175 3.26 8.49 -17.65
CA TYR A 175 2.83 9.33 -18.78
C TYR A 175 1.30 9.42 -18.88
N TYR A 176 0.61 8.34 -18.60
CA TYR A 176 -0.85 8.34 -18.60
C TYR A 176 -1.43 9.16 -17.46
N LEU A 177 -0.83 9.08 -16.25
CA LEU A 177 -1.21 9.93 -15.11
C LEU A 177 -1.05 11.41 -15.42
N ASP A 178 0.12 11.81 -15.93
CA ASP A 178 0.41 13.21 -16.25
C ASP A 178 -0.58 13.80 -17.26
N LYS A 179 -1.09 12.97 -18.16
CA LYS A 179 -1.99 13.42 -19.23
C LYS A 179 -3.47 13.42 -18.83
N HIS A 180 -3.89 12.48 -18.00
CA HIS A 180 -5.31 12.20 -17.75
C HIS A 180 -5.77 12.41 -16.33
N PHE A 181 -4.87 12.75 -15.41
CA PHE A 181 -5.20 12.90 -14.00
C PHE A 181 -4.73 14.26 -13.45
N THR A 182 -5.40 14.69 -12.40
CA THR A 182 -4.99 15.85 -11.61
C THR A 182 -4.66 15.40 -10.19
N GLN A 183 -3.50 15.80 -9.69
CA GLN A 183 -3.02 15.46 -8.36
C GLN A 183 -3.79 16.21 -7.26
N MET A 184 -4.19 15.53 -6.21
CA MET A 184 -4.84 16.07 -5.02
C MET A 184 -3.78 16.44 -3.96
N LYS A 185 -3.06 17.53 -4.19
CA LYS A 185 -1.84 17.92 -3.45
C LYS A 185 -2.02 18.05 -1.93
N GLU A 186 -3.20 18.45 -1.47
CA GLU A 186 -3.47 18.60 -0.02
C GLU A 186 -3.45 17.24 0.67
N LEU A 187 -4.19 16.28 0.12
CA LEU A 187 -4.21 14.91 0.68
C LEU A 187 -2.86 14.21 0.51
N ASP A 188 -2.18 14.41 -0.62
CA ASP A 188 -0.81 13.94 -0.82
C ASP A 188 0.12 14.45 0.29
N GLY A 189 0.08 15.74 0.54
CA GLY A 189 0.91 16.39 1.56
C GLY A 189 0.67 15.80 2.95
N GLU A 190 -0.60 15.66 3.33
CA GLU A 190 -0.99 15.09 4.61
C GLU A 190 -0.52 13.64 4.77
N LEU A 191 -0.71 12.81 3.75
CA LEU A 191 -0.25 11.42 3.77
C LEU A 191 1.27 11.33 3.89
N ASN A 192 2.00 12.12 3.10
CA ASN A 192 3.46 12.08 3.10
C ASN A 192 4.08 12.74 4.35
N GLU A 193 3.38 13.65 5.01
CA GLU A 193 3.79 14.12 6.34
C GLU A 193 3.90 12.97 7.34
N HIS A 194 3.05 11.96 7.22
CA HIS A 194 2.97 10.81 8.13
C HIS A 194 3.61 9.53 7.59
N HIS A 195 4.04 9.54 6.34
CA HIS A 195 4.66 8.38 5.69
C HIS A 195 6.05 8.05 6.23
N VAL A 196 6.39 6.77 6.18
CA VAL A 196 7.72 6.24 6.48
C VAL A 196 8.08 5.20 5.43
N SER A 197 9.21 5.40 4.77
CA SER A 197 9.80 4.43 3.85
C SER A 197 10.85 3.57 4.54
N PHE A 198 11.06 2.36 4.05
CA PHE A 198 12.29 1.64 4.37
C PHE A 198 13.50 2.41 3.83
N PRO A 199 14.66 2.43 4.52
CA PRO A 199 15.83 3.18 4.06
C PRO A 199 16.36 2.84 2.67
N CYS A 200 15.99 1.67 2.13
CA CYS A 200 16.34 1.24 0.78
C CYS A 200 15.28 1.54 -0.27
N THR A 201 14.17 2.21 0.12
CA THR A 201 13.08 2.59 -0.79
C THR A 201 12.85 4.09 -0.74
N LYS A 202 12.22 4.62 -1.78
CA LYS A 202 11.83 6.04 -1.88
C LYS A 202 10.36 6.11 -2.29
N ASP A 203 9.54 5.32 -1.62
CA ASP A 203 8.11 5.30 -1.86
C ASP A 203 7.43 6.49 -1.22
N HIS A 204 6.34 6.92 -1.87
CA HIS A 204 5.49 8.04 -1.47
C HIS A 204 4.04 7.68 -1.69
N TRP A 205 3.15 8.46 -1.13
CA TRP A 205 1.73 8.46 -1.44
C TRP A 205 1.43 9.53 -2.48
N TRP A 206 0.66 9.17 -3.49
CA TRP A 206 0.09 10.08 -4.45
C TRP A 206 -1.41 9.83 -4.55
N VAL A 207 -2.17 10.91 -4.62
CA VAL A 207 -3.61 10.86 -4.83
C VAL A 207 -3.96 11.68 -6.06
N TYR A 208 -4.67 11.05 -6.97
CA TYR A 208 -5.04 11.66 -8.24
C TYR A 208 -6.53 11.51 -8.48
N VAL A 209 -7.13 12.46 -9.18
CA VAL A 209 -8.48 12.31 -9.74
C VAL A 209 -8.40 12.23 -11.25
N LYS A 210 -9.08 11.25 -11.88
CA LYS A 210 -9.12 11.12 -13.32
C LYS A 210 -9.97 12.22 -13.93
N THR A 211 -9.41 12.98 -14.88
CA THR A 211 -10.06 14.16 -15.49
C THR A 211 -10.49 13.91 -16.92
N SER A 212 -9.89 12.97 -17.63
CA SER A 212 -10.20 12.63 -19.03
C SER A 212 -10.01 11.16 -19.37
#